data_286079669d1a0551362401a97ae46f89
#
_entry.id   286079669d1a0551362401a97ae46f89
#
_cell.length_a   1.000
_cell.length_b   1.000
_cell.length_c   1.000
_cell.angle_alpha   90.00
_cell.angle_beta   90.00
_cell.angle_gamma   90.00
#
_symmetry.space_group_name_H-M   'P 1'
#
loop_
_entity.id
_entity.type
_entity.pdbx_description
1 polymer ?
#
loop_
_entity_poly.entity_id
_entity_poly.type
_entity_poly.pdbx_seq_one_letter_code
_entity_poly.pdbx_strand_id
1 'polypeptide(L)'
;MNEVKTPKKPLVFYYGIAMVVLLLLNMLVMPLITQHQVEEVDYGTFIKMTENKEIGQVEIEDNQILFTNKDKSKIYKTGLLNDDGLVQRLYDSGAEFSGEIVEQMSPLMSFIVSWVLPVVLFVVLGQLLSRQLMKKMGGPNAMKFDMGKSSAKVYVQSSDGIKFADVAGEDEAKENLSEVVDYLHNPNKYKEIGASMPKGILLVGPPGTGKTMLAKAVAGEANVPFFSMSGSEFVEMFVGMGASKVRDLFRQAKEKAPCIVFIDEIDAIGKKRDNQLSTNDEREQTLNQLLTEMDGFEGNNGVIILAATNRPESLDPALTRPGRFDRRVPVELPDLAGREAILRVHAKKIKVAPDVDLAKIARMASGASGAELANIVNEAALRAVRDGRASATQADLEESIEVVIAGYQKKNSILTTREKLIVSYHEIGHALVAAKQTNSAPVQKITIIPRTSGALGYTMQVEDGNHYLMSREEIENKIATFTGGRAAEEVVFHSVTTGASNDIEQATKLARAMITRYGMSDNFDMVALETVTNQYLGGDASLACSAETQAEIDRQVVDLVKKQHAKAVQILQENRPKLDELAKFLYEKETITGEEFMEILNQ
;
A
#
# COMPACT_ATOMS: atom_id res chain seq x y z
N MET A 1 -24.34 -11.72 -10.91
CA MET A 1 -23.28 -12.76 -10.90
C MET A 1 -22.31 -12.44 -12.02
N ASN A 2 -21.20 -11.78 -11.72
CA ASN A 2 -20.17 -11.46 -12.69
C ASN A 2 -19.01 -12.43 -12.49
N GLU A 3 -18.71 -13.19 -13.55
CA GLU A 3 -17.62 -14.15 -13.57
C GLU A 3 -16.27 -13.46 -13.33
N VAL A 4 -15.58 -13.90 -12.29
CA VAL A 4 -14.19 -13.53 -12.04
C VAL A 4 -13.32 -14.25 -13.07
N LYS A 5 -12.81 -13.54 -14.07
CA LYS A 5 -11.83 -14.06 -15.02
C LYS A 5 -10.51 -14.26 -14.29
N THR A 6 -10.11 -15.52 -14.12
CA THR A 6 -8.78 -15.88 -13.62
C THR A 6 -7.67 -15.27 -14.49
N PRO A 7 -6.58 -14.76 -13.92
CA PRO A 7 -5.48 -14.18 -14.68
C PRO A 7 -4.82 -15.24 -15.56
N LYS A 8 -4.74 -14.98 -16.86
CA LYS A 8 -4.05 -15.85 -17.82
C LYS A 8 -2.54 -15.82 -17.53
N LYS A 9 -1.95 -16.98 -17.22
CA LYS A 9 -0.52 -17.11 -16.98
C LYS A 9 0.29 -16.74 -18.24
N PRO A 10 1.46 -16.11 -18.09
CA PRO A 10 2.26 -15.68 -19.26
C PRO A 10 2.72 -16.87 -20.10
N LEU A 11 2.87 -16.65 -21.39
CA LEU A 11 3.21 -17.69 -22.39
C LEU A 11 4.49 -18.47 -22.04
N VAL A 12 5.48 -17.80 -21.42
CA VAL A 12 6.73 -18.38 -20.90
C VAL A 12 6.47 -19.53 -19.91
N PHE A 13 5.38 -19.46 -19.13
CA PHE A 13 4.99 -20.53 -18.20
C PHE A 13 4.58 -21.81 -18.94
N TYR A 14 3.88 -21.69 -20.07
CA TYR A 14 3.49 -22.86 -20.88
C TYR A 14 4.65 -23.46 -21.63
N TYR A 15 5.60 -22.65 -22.10
CA TYR A 15 6.86 -23.13 -22.69
C TYR A 15 7.74 -23.83 -21.65
N GLY A 16 7.81 -23.30 -20.42
CA GLY A 16 8.49 -23.95 -19.31
C GLY A 16 7.90 -25.33 -18.98
N ILE A 17 6.57 -25.42 -18.93
CA ILE A 17 5.88 -26.71 -18.69
C ILE A 17 6.12 -27.68 -19.86
N ALA A 18 6.04 -27.24 -21.11
CA ALA A 18 6.27 -28.08 -22.27
C ALA A 18 7.74 -28.61 -22.31
N MET A 19 8.69 -27.78 -21.92
CA MET A 19 10.11 -28.18 -21.83
C MET A 19 10.34 -29.21 -20.71
N VAL A 20 9.72 -29.01 -19.55
CA VAL A 20 9.79 -29.95 -18.41
C VAL A 20 9.12 -31.28 -18.79
N VAL A 21 7.98 -31.26 -19.47
CA VAL A 21 7.27 -32.46 -19.93
C VAL A 21 8.12 -33.22 -20.97
N LEU A 22 8.77 -32.52 -21.90
CA LEU A 22 9.68 -33.14 -22.87
C LEU A 22 10.92 -33.76 -22.22
N LEU A 23 11.52 -33.09 -21.24
CA LEU A 23 12.64 -33.62 -20.45
C LEU A 23 12.21 -34.85 -19.61
N LEU A 24 11.04 -34.82 -18.98
CA LEU A 24 10.50 -35.96 -18.25
C LEU A 24 10.14 -37.12 -19.19
N LEU A 25 9.60 -36.85 -20.36
CA LEU A 25 9.29 -37.86 -21.37
C LEU A 25 10.56 -38.54 -21.89
N ASN A 26 11.61 -37.76 -22.14
CA ASN A 26 12.92 -38.29 -22.58
C ASN A 26 13.57 -39.12 -21.45
N MET A 27 13.47 -38.65 -20.19
CA MET A 27 14.07 -39.34 -19.04
C MET A 27 13.32 -40.64 -18.65
N LEU A 28 12.00 -40.71 -18.88
CA LEU A 28 11.15 -41.86 -18.51
C LEU A 28 10.96 -42.86 -19.66
N VAL A 29 10.84 -42.39 -20.89
CA VAL A 29 10.48 -43.26 -22.04
C VAL A 29 11.70 -43.89 -22.68
N MET A 30 12.85 -43.23 -22.75
CA MET A 30 14.07 -43.80 -23.32
C MET A 30 14.55 -45.03 -22.53
N PRO A 31 14.60 -45.07 -21.20
CA PRO A 31 15.00 -46.30 -20.49
C PRO A 31 13.99 -47.45 -20.64
N LEU A 32 12.69 -47.14 -20.85
CA LEU A 32 11.65 -48.18 -21.03
C LEU A 32 11.70 -48.86 -22.41
N ILE A 33 12.22 -48.18 -23.42
CA ILE A 33 12.38 -48.75 -24.79
C ILE A 33 13.62 -49.65 -24.86
N THR A 34 14.64 -49.41 -24.02
CA THR A 34 15.91 -50.15 -24.03
C THR A 34 15.94 -51.36 -23.07
N GLN A 35 14.94 -51.59 -22.27
CA GLN A 35 14.85 -52.75 -21.39
C GLN A 35 14.25 -53.96 -22.14
N HIS A 36 14.96 -54.54 -23.10
CA HIS A 36 14.86 -55.98 -23.35
C HIS A 36 15.58 -56.68 -22.20
N GLN A 37 14.96 -57.73 -21.65
CA GLN A 37 15.48 -58.51 -20.52
C GLN A 37 16.81 -59.16 -20.89
N VAL A 38 17.92 -58.48 -20.73
CA VAL A 38 19.25 -59.04 -20.85
C VAL A 38 19.70 -59.46 -19.47
N GLU A 39 19.86 -60.72 -19.25
CA GLU A 39 20.32 -61.33 -17.99
C GLU A 39 21.83 -61.32 -17.92
N GLU A 40 22.40 -60.67 -16.90
CA GLU A 40 23.84 -60.60 -16.73
C GLU A 40 24.36 -61.85 -16.04
N VAL A 41 25.34 -62.52 -16.64
CA VAL A 41 25.96 -63.76 -16.12
C VAL A 41 27.49 -63.59 -16.07
N ASP A 42 28.13 -64.34 -15.15
CA ASP A 42 29.58 -64.36 -15.09
C ASP A 42 30.20 -65.16 -16.26
N TYR A 43 31.45 -64.85 -16.57
CA TYR A 43 32.17 -65.47 -17.71
C TYR A 43 32.33 -66.98 -17.54
N GLY A 44 32.41 -67.51 -16.29
CA GLY A 44 32.50 -68.94 -16.02
C GLY A 44 31.18 -69.65 -16.35
N THR A 45 30.03 -68.99 -16.15
CA THR A 45 28.72 -69.51 -16.54
C THR A 45 28.56 -69.52 -18.05
N PHE A 46 29.07 -68.47 -18.77
CA PHE A 46 29.13 -68.44 -20.24
C PHE A 46 29.97 -69.62 -20.79
N ILE A 47 31.14 -69.87 -20.21
CA ILE A 47 31.97 -71.02 -20.60
C ILE A 47 31.25 -72.35 -20.45
N LYS A 48 30.63 -72.56 -19.31
CA LYS A 48 29.83 -73.79 -19.01
C LYS A 48 28.70 -74.00 -20.02
N MET A 49 27.95 -72.92 -20.34
CA MET A 49 26.86 -72.95 -21.29
C MET A 49 27.41 -73.21 -22.72
N THR A 50 28.60 -72.72 -23.04
CA THR A 50 29.30 -73.04 -24.32
C THR A 50 29.68 -74.49 -24.40
N GLU A 51 30.30 -75.07 -23.38
CA GLU A 51 30.69 -76.48 -23.31
C GLU A 51 29.48 -77.44 -23.35
N ASN A 52 28.37 -77.06 -22.68
CA ASN A 52 27.13 -77.84 -22.71
C ASN A 52 26.34 -77.72 -24.03
N LYS A 53 26.80 -76.89 -24.97
CA LYS A 53 26.13 -76.59 -26.26
C LYS A 53 24.72 -75.99 -26.09
N GLU A 54 24.54 -75.13 -25.09
CA GLU A 54 23.27 -74.47 -24.78
C GLU A 54 23.17 -73.10 -25.46
N ILE A 55 24.23 -72.59 -26.07
CA ILE A 55 24.29 -71.28 -26.68
C ILE A 55 23.86 -71.34 -28.15
N GLY A 56 23.04 -70.40 -28.60
CA GLY A 56 22.55 -70.28 -29.98
C GLY A 56 23.34 -69.29 -30.82
N GLN A 57 23.27 -67.99 -30.49
CA GLN A 57 24.00 -66.91 -31.16
C GLN A 57 24.88 -66.16 -30.16
N VAL A 58 26.06 -65.75 -30.59
CA VAL A 58 27.04 -64.99 -29.80
C VAL A 58 27.48 -63.77 -30.61
N GLU A 59 27.37 -62.58 -30.04
CA GLU A 59 27.90 -61.35 -30.62
C GLU A 59 28.98 -60.79 -29.66
N ILE A 60 30.17 -60.65 -30.24
CA ILE A 60 31.33 -60.16 -29.46
C ILE A 60 31.49 -58.69 -29.76
N GLU A 61 31.23 -57.85 -28.70
CA GLU A 61 31.46 -56.42 -28.73
C GLU A 61 32.77 -56.05 -28.02
N ASP A 62 33.21 -54.81 -28.11
CA ASP A 62 34.51 -54.34 -27.59
C ASP A 62 34.80 -54.70 -26.15
N ASN A 63 33.77 -54.66 -25.27
CA ASN A 63 33.90 -54.87 -23.84
C ASN A 63 32.98 -55.95 -23.24
N GLN A 64 32.11 -56.54 -24.06
CA GLN A 64 31.14 -57.53 -23.58
C GLN A 64 30.80 -58.56 -24.67
N ILE A 65 30.25 -59.66 -24.22
CA ILE A 65 29.73 -60.72 -25.09
C ILE A 65 28.24 -60.83 -24.84
N LEU A 66 27.45 -60.59 -25.88
CA LEU A 66 26.00 -60.84 -25.86
C LEU A 66 25.77 -62.25 -26.50
N PHE A 67 24.94 -63.06 -25.84
CA PHE A 67 24.62 -64.37 -26.36
C PHE A 67 23.22 -64.80 -26.05
N THR A 68 22.64 -65.67 -26.83
CA THR A 68 21.32 -66.24 -26.65
C THR A 68 21.41 -67.72 -26.33
N ASN A 69 20.38 -68.24 -25.61
CA ASN A 69 20.21 -69.69 -25.51
C ASN A 69 19.80 -70.27 -26.89
N LYS A 70 19.85 -71.59 -27.04
CA LYS A 70 19.58 -72.31 -28.29
C LYS A 70 18.19 -72.06 -28.86
N ASP A 71 17.21 -71.80 -28.00
CA ASP A 71 15.81 -71.48 -28.34
C ASP A 71 15.57 -70.02 -28.62
N LYS A 72 16.63 -69.17 -28.59
CA LYS A 72 16.58 -67.71 -28.76
C LYS A 72 15.55 -67.00 -27.86
N SER A 73 15.14 -67.60 -26.73
CA SER A 73 14.14 -67.07 -25.86
C SER A 73 14.66 -66.08 -24.79
N LYS A 74 15.95 -66.17 -24.49
CA LYS A 74 16.62 -65.29 -23.51
C LYS A 74 17.94 -64.76 -24.10
N ILE A 75 18.24 -63.50 -23.75
CA ILE A 75 19.50 -62.84 -24.11
C ILE A 75 20.31 -62.67 -22.83
N TYR A 76 21.57 -63.08 -22.90
CA TYR A 76 22.52 -62.98 -21.79
C TYR A 76 23.67 -62.04 -22.19
N LYS A 77 24.28 -61.40 -21.20
CA LYS A 77 25.51 -60.64 -21.39
C LYS A 77 26.57 -61.05 -20.38
N THR A 78 27.81 -61.05 -20.80
CA THR A 78 28.97 -61.23 -19.93
C THR A 78 30.11 -60.33 -20.34
N GLY A 79 31.02 -59.98 -19.42
CA GLY A 79 32.22 -59.21 -19.76
C GLY A 79 33.19 -60.01 -20.62
N LEU A 80 33.81 -59.33 -21.59
CA LEU A 80 34.86 -59.94 -22.39
C LEU A 80 36.15 -60.12 -21.59
N LEU A 81 36.69 -61.32 -21.50
CA LEU A 81 38.02 -61.63 -20.95
C LEU A 81 38.98 -62.01 -22.08
N ASN A 82 40.28 -61.72 -21.87
CA ASN A 82 41.33 -62.17 -22.79
C ASN A 82 41.46 -63.69 -22.72
N ASP A 83 40.79 -64.38 -23.63
CA ASP A 83 40.76 -65.82 -23.74
C ASP A 83 41.09 -66.25 -25.19
N ASP A 84 42.36 -66.65 -25.43
CA ASP A 84 42.84 -67.03 -26.72
C ASP A 84 42.13 -68.27 -27.31
N GLY A 85 41.44 -69.05 -26.48
CA GLY A 85 40.66 -70.24 -26.85
C GLY A 85 39.20 -70.01 -27.16
N LEU A 86 38.65 -68.74 -26.95
CA LEU A 86 37.26 -68.43 -27.08
C LEU A 86 36.65 -68.79 -28.42
N VAL A 87 37.29 -68.39 -29.51
CA VAL A 87 36.82 -68.62 -30.87
C VAL A 87 36.78 -70.12 -31.21
N GLN A 88 37.77 -70.90 -30.76
CA GLN A 88 37.78 -72.34 -30.94
C GLN A 88 36.67 -73.06 -30.18
N ARG A 89 36.41 -72.65 -28.93
CA ARG A 89 35.31 -73.21 -28.12
C ARG A 89 33.94 -72.83 -28.68
N LEU A 90 33.75 -71.62 -29.18
CA LEU A 90 32.50 -71.24 -29.85
C LEU A 90 32.29 -72.09 -31.14
N TYR A 91 33.31 -72.30 -31.91
CA TYR A 91 33.24 -73.16 -33.09
C TYR A 91 32.89 -74.62 -32.75
N ASP A 92 33.53 -75.18 -31.73
CA ASP A 92 33.28 -76.57 -31.27
C ASP A 92 31.90 -76.73 -30.63
N SER A 93 31.34 -75.66 -30.07
CA SER A 93 29.98 -75.63 -29.48
C SER A 93 28.87 -75.64 -30.54
N GLY A 94 29.20 -75.23 -31.78
CA GLY A 94 28.24 -75.07 -32.88
C GLY A 94 27.37 -73.83 -32.77
N ALA A 95 27.76 -72.83 -31.94
CA ALA A 95 27.08 -71.52 -31.85
C ALA A 95 27.41 -70.68 -33.08
N GLU A 96 26.42 -69.90 -33.53
CA GLU A 96 26.65 -68.84 -34.54
C GLU A 96 27.31 -67.67 -33.87
N PHE A 97 28.53 -67.26 -34.27
CA PHE A 97 29.19 -66.12 -33.65
C PHE A 97 29.64 -65.09 -34.68
N SER A 98 29.50 -63.78 -34.31
CA SER A 98 29.93 -62.61 -35.09
C SER A 98 30.59 -61.57 -34.20
N GLY A 99 31.49 -60.78 -34.79
CA GLY A 99 31.97 -59.58 -34.17
C GLY A 99 31.08 -58.41 -34.59
N GLU A 100 30.91 -57.41 -33.68
CA GLU A 100 30.18 -56.20 -34.02
C GLU A 100 30.85 -55.47 -35.20
N ILE A 101 30.07 -55.22 -36.24
CA ILE A 101 30.50 -54.34 -37.33
C ILE A 101 29.95 -52.96 -37.05
N VAL A 102 30.72 -52.11 -36.38
CA VAL A 102 30.31 -50.72 -36.08
C VAL A 102 30.33 -49.92 -37.39
N GLU A 103 29.17 -49.75 -37.99
CA GLU A 103 28.98 -48.70 -39.01
C GLU A 103 29.06 -47.34 -38.35
N GLN A 104 30.22 -46.72 -38.34
CA GLN A 104 30.37 -45.34 -37.82
C GLN A 104 29.64 -44.40 -38.77
N MET A 105 28.48 -43.88 -38.30
CA MET A 105 27.90 -42.69 -38.89
C MET A 105 28.96 -41.57 -38.90
N SER A 106 29.11 -40.88 -40.03
CA SER A 106 30.07 -39.78 -40.11
C SER A 106 29.83 -38.79 -38.97
N PRO A 107 30.86 -38.24 -38.33
CA PRO A 107 30.72 -37.31 -37.22
C PRO A 107 29.78 -36.13 -37.54
N LEU A 108 29.72 -35.74 -38.80
CA LEU A 108 28.86 -34.67 -39.30
C LEU A 108 27.38 -35.07 -39.31
N MET A 109 27.10 -36.35 -39.68
CA MET A 109 25.72 -36.86 -39.67
C MET A 109 25.19 -37.05 -38.24
N SER A 110 26.05 -37.52 -37.33
CA SER A 110 25.75 -37.64 -35.90
C SER A 110 25.45 -36.26 -35.28
N PHE A 111 26.23 -35.24 -35.59
CA PHE A 111 25.99 -33.87 -35.16
C PHE A 111 24.66 -33.31 -35.69
N ILE A 112 24.36 -33.53 -36.97
CA ILE A 112 23.10 -33.06 -37.57
C ILE A 112 21.89 -33.73 -36.93
N VAL A 113 21.90 -35.01 -36.71
CA VAL A 113 20.78 -35.76 -36.12
C VAL A 113 20.58 -35.42 -34.64
N SER A 114 21.68 -35.28 -33.89
CA SER A 114 21.61 -35.07 -32.43
C SER A 114 21.35 -33.62 -32.05
N TRP A 115 21.79 -32.65 -32.83
CA TRP A 115 21.72 -31.23 -32.46
C TRP A 115 20.91 -30.37 -33.44
N VAL A 116 21.06 -30.53 -34.73
CA VAL A 116 20.41 -29.66 -35.72
C VAL A 116 18.94 -30.06 -35.93
N LEU A 117 18.69 -31.36 -36.09
CA LEU A 117 17.35 -31.88 -36.37
C LEU A 117 16.32 -31.53 -35.25
N PRO A 118 16.63 -31.70 -33.95
CA PRO A 118 15.71 -31.31 -32.88
C PRO A 118 15.44 -29.81 -32.86
N VAL A 119 16.45 -28.97 -33.14
CA VAL A 119 16.27 -27.50 -33.16
C VAL A 119 15.41 -27.10 -34.36
N VAL A 120 15.64 -27.65 -35.53
CA VAL A 120 14.82 -27.38 -36.73
C VAL A 120 13.37 -27.85 -36.51
N LEU A 121 13.20 -29.04 -35.94
CA LEU A 121 11.87 -29.58 -35.64
C LEU A 121 11.11 -28.65 -34.64
N PHE A 122 11.83 -28.18 -33.63
CA PHE A 122 11.26 -27.26 -32.63
C PHE A 122 10.86 -25.92 -33.25
N VAL A 123 11.68 -25.36 -34.14
CA VAL A 123 11.39 -24.10 -34.84
C VAL A 123 10.19 -24.28 -35.78
N VAL A 124 10.14 -25.37 -36.53
CA VAL A 124 9.04 -25.68 -37.47
C VAL A 124 7.72 -25.92 -36.71
N LEU A 125 7.77 -26.72 -35.62
CA LEU A 125 6.60 -26.98 -34.78
C LEU A 125 6.12 -25.67 -34.09
N GLY A 126 7.06 -24.86 -33.60
CA GLY A 126 6.79 -23.57 -33.03
C GLY A 126 6.11 -22.60 -34.01
N GLN A 127 6.58 -22.58 -35.27
CA GLN A 127 5.95 -21.77 -36.32
C GLN A 127 4.58 -22.30 -36.74
N LEU A 128 4.37 -23.61 -36.80
CA LEU A 128 3.05 -24.20 -37.10
C LEU A 128 2.05 -23.95 -35.97
N LEU A 129 2.46 -24.14 -34.72
CA LEU A 129 1.60 -23.81 -33.57
C LEU A 129 1.29 -22.31 -33.53
N SER A 130 2.28 -21.44 -33.74
CA SER A 130 2.03 -19.99 -33.75
C SER A 130 1.08 -19.57 -34.88
N ARG A 131 1.17 -20.19 -36.06
CA ARG A 131 0.22 -19.96 -37.17
C ARG A 131 -1.20 -20.44 -36.84
N GLN A 132 -1.36 -21.56 -36.14
CA GLN A 132 -2.68 -22.02 -35.70
C GLN A 132 -3.27 -21.16 -34.57
N LEU A 133 -2.44 -20.71 -33.61
CA LEU A 133 -2.88 -19.76 -32.58
C LEU A 133 -3.23 -18.39 -33.17
N MET A 134 -2.45 -17.90 -34.13
CA MET A 134 -2.74 -16.63 -34.80
C MET A 134 -4.05 -16.66 -35.61
N LYS A 135 -4.41 -17.81 -36.23
CA LYS A 135 -5.71 -17.96 -36.90
C LYS A 135 -6.91 -17.96 -35.93
N LYS A 136 -6.73 -18.36 -34.67
CA LYS A 136 -7.77 -18.35 -33.63
C LYS A 136 -7.84 -17.03 -32.83
N MET A 137 -6.82 -16.17 -32.88
CA MET A 137 -6.71 -14.92 -32.11
C MET A 137 -6.79 -13.64 -32.94
N GLY A 138 -7.26 -13.70 -34.21
CA GLY A 138 -7.54 -12.50 -35.03
C GLY A 138 -6.30 -11.76 -35.51
N GLY A 139 -5.85 -12.03 -36.73
CA GLY A 139 -5.04 -11.20 -37.63
C GLY A 139 -3.59 -10.85 -37.26
N PRO A 140 -2.75 -10.49 -38.25
CA PRO A 140 -1.32 -10.22 -38.06
C PRO A 140 -0.96 -8.95 -37.27
N ASN A 141 -1.94 -8.19 -36.78
CA ASN A 141 -1.72 -7.00 -35.94
C ASN A 141 -1.82 -7.24 -34.42
N ALA A 142 -2.12 -8.46 -33.97
CA ALA A 142 -2.27 -8.77 -32.54
C ALA A 142 -0.96 -9.04 -31.78
N MET A 143 0.18 -9.07 -32.47
CA MET A 143 1.51 -9.20 -31.89
C MET A 143 2.35 -7.92 -31.93
N LYS A 144 1.74 -6.77 -32.09
CA LYS A 144 2.37 -5.56 -31.52
C LYS A 144 2.23 -5.70 -30.01
N PHE A 145 3.34 -5.98 -29.38
CA PHE A 145 3.48 -6.01 -27.93
C PHE A 145 2.69 -4.82 -27.35
N ASP A 146 1.67 -5.11 -26.55
CA ASP A 146 0.84 -4.13 -25.86
C ASP A 146 1.61 -3.48 -24.66
N MET A 147 2.94 -3.48 -24.77
CA MET A 147 3.91 -3.03 -23.79
C MET A 147 4.08 -1.50 -23.83
N GLY A 148 3.05 -0.75 -23.87
CA GLY A 148 3.12 0.72 -23.88
C GLY A 148 1.76 1.37 -23.98
N LYS A 149 0.70 0.58 -23.99
CA LYS A 149 -0.64 1.13 -23.90
C LYS A 149 -0.96 1.50 -22.47
N SER A 150 -1.51 2.67 -22.32
CA SER A 150 -2.02 3.14 -21.04
C SER A 150 -3.11 2.19 -20.54
N SER A 151 -2.96 1.75 -19.27
CA SER A 151 -4.02 1.05 -18.53
C SER A 151 -5.01 2.05 -17.92
N ALA A 152 -5.04 3.31 -18.40
CA ALA A 152 -5.94 4.32 -17.89
C ALA A 152 -7.38 3.82 -17.90
N LYS A 153 -8.00 3.87 -16.74
CA LYS A 153 -9.43 3.57 -16.62
C LYS A 153 -10.21 4.73 -17.22
N VAL A 154 -10.81 4.49 -18.38
CA VAL A 154 -11.71 5.45 -18.99
C VAL A 154 -13.08 5.25 -18.37
N TYR A 155 -13.48 6.14 -17.52
CA TYR A 155 -14.86 6.23 -17.05
C TYR A 155 -15.64 7.04 -18.12
N VAL A 156 -16.22 6.34 -19.07
CA VAL A 156 -17.17 6.96 -20.01
C VAL A 156 -18.47 7.24 -19.23
N GLN A 157 -19.06 8.42 -19.46
CA GLN A 157 -20.35 8.85 -18.96
C GLN A 157 -21.26 7.68 -18.53
N SER A 158 -21.49 7.51 -17.24
CA SER A 158 -22.69 6.84 -16.76
C SER A 158 -23.62 7.93 -16.23
N SER A 159 -24.90 7.81 -16.48
CA SER A 159 -25.94 8.66 -15.88
C SER A 159 -25.89 8.70 -14.33
N ASP A 160 -25.10 7.85 -13.72
CA ASP A 160 -24.87 7.70 -12.28
C ASP A 160 -23.48 8.21 -11.82
N GLY A 161 -22.90 9.17 -12.53
CA GLY A 161 -21.60 9.77 -12.15
C GLY A 161 -21.70 10.53 -10.81
N ILE A 162 -20.63 10.46 -10.01
CA ILE A 162 -20.49 11.26 -8.79
C ILE A 162 -20.55 12.75 -9.16
N LYS A 163 -21.39 13.52 -8.45
CA LYS A 163 -21.55 14.97 -8.61
C LYS A 163 -21.08 15.73 -7.37
N PHE A 164 -21.00 17.05 -7.46
CA PHE A 164 -20.65 17.91 -6.31
C PHE A 164 -21.61 17.73 -5.14
N ALA A 165 -22.88 17.39 -5.41
CA ALA A 165 -23.87 17.09 -4.36
C ALA A 165 -23.53 15.83 -3.54
N ASP A 166 -22.74 14.91 -4.10
CA ASP A 166 -22.31 13.69 -3.43
C ASP A 166 -21.02 13.90 -2.60
N VAL A 167 -20.34 15.04 -2.78
CA VAL A 167 -19.14 15.44 -2.06
C VAL A 167 -19.55 16.46 -1.00
N ALA A 168 -19.55 16.03 0.24
CA ALA A 168 -19.85 16.91 1.38
C ALA A 168 -18.58 17.56 1.92
N GLY A 169 -18.70 18.77 2.45
CA GLY A 169 -17.56 19.59 2.83
C GLY A 169 -16.81 20.13 1.62
N GLU A 170 -15.62 20.69 1.82
CA GLU A 170 -14.72 21.17 0.77
C GLU A 170 -15.35 22.26 -0.14
N ASP A 171 -16.11 23.17 0.46
CA ASP A 171 -16.91 24.13 -0.30
C ASP A 171 -16.04 25.10 -1.09
N GLU A 172 -14.90 25.54 -0.54
CA GLU A 172 -13.91 26.39 -1.23
C GLU A 172 -13.25 25.65 -2.40
N ALA A 173 -12.94 24.37 -2.23
CA ALA A 173 -12.38 23.55 -3.31
C ALA A 173 -13.40 23.32 -4.43
N LYS A 174 -14.67 23.10 -4.08
CA LYS A 174 -15.79 22.99 -5.06
C LYS A 174 -16.02 24.28 -5.82
N GLU A 175 -16.00 25.45 -5.14
CA GLU A 175 -16.14 26.75 -5.78
C GLU A 175 -15.02 26.97 -6.81
N ASN A 176 -13.77 26.75 -6.43
CA ASN A 176 -12.64 26.81 -7.34
C ASN A 176 -12.76 25.88 -8.55
N LEU A 177 -13.32 24.70 -8.36
CA LEU A 177 -13.48 23.69 -9.42
C LEU A 177 -14.76 23.88 -10.22
N SER A 178 -15.75 24.62 -9.72
CA SER A 178 -16.97 24.96 -10.47
C SER A 178 -16.66 25.87 -11.68
N GLU A 179 -15.61 26.70 -11.59
CA GLU A 179 -15.12 27.48 -12.72
C GLU A 179 -14.61 26.58 -13.87
N VAL A 180 -14.02 25.44 -13.53
CA VAL A 180 -13.58 24.43 -14.52
C VAL A 180 -14.75 23.81 -15.23
N VAL A 181 -15.81 23.51 -14.49
CA VAL A 181 -17.07 22.97 -15.03
C VAL A 181 -17.73 24.00 -15.97
N ASP A 182 -17.85 25.28 -15.54
CA ASP A 182 -18.41 26.36 -16.37
C ASP A 182 -17.58 26.55 -17.65
N TYR A 183 -16.25 26.53 -17.56
CA TYR A 183 -15.38 26.63 -18.72
C TYR A 183 -15.57 25.48 -19.72
N LEU A 184 -15.69 24.22 -19.24
CA LEU A 184 -15.92 23.07 -20.11
C LEU A 184 -17.26 23.17 -20.86
N HIS A 185 -18.28 23.77 -20.23
CA HIS A 185 -19.57 24.01 -20.85
C HIS A 185 -19.59 25.24 -21.76
N ASN A 186 -18.94 26.34 -21.34
CA ASN A 186 -19.03 27.65 -21.96
C ASN A 186 -17.65 28.27 -22.29
N PRO A 187 -16.79 27.63 -23.08
CA PRO A 187 -15.41 28.08 -23.31
C PRO A 187 -15.34 29.47 -24.01
N ASN A 188 -16.36 29.84 -24.80
CA ASN A 188 -16.39 31.11 -25.53
C ASN A 188 -16.52 32.32 -24.59
N LYS A 189 -17.28 32.21 -23.50
CA LYS A 189 -17.43 33.27 -22.47
C LYS A 189 -16.08 33.74 -21.92
N TYR A 190 -15.16 32.81 -21.71
CA TYR A 190 -13.81 33.10 -21.21
C TYR A 190 -12.90 33.69 -22.28
N LYS A 191 -13.02 33.22 -23.52
CA LYS A 191 -12.26 33.73 -24.68
C LYS A 191 -12.63 35.17 -25.03
N GLU A 192 -13.90 35.55 -24.93
CA GLU A 192 -14.40 36.88 -25.20
C GLU A 192 -13.80 37.96 -24.28
N ILE A 193 -13.56 37.58 -23.02
CA ILE A 193 -12.94 38.49 -22.03
C ILE A 193 -11.40 38.43 -22.11
N GLY A 194 -10.83 37.46 -22.85
CA GLY A 194 -9.39 37.23 -22.93
C GLY A 194 -8.82 36.44 -21.77
N ALA A 195 -9.69 35.78 -20.98
CA ALA A 195 -9.26 34.89 -19.89
C ALA A 195 -8.73 33.56 -20.44
N SER A 196 -7.59 33.14 -19.94
CA SER A 196 -7.01 31.82 -20.22
C SER A 196 -7.24 30.89 -19.03
N MET A 197 -7.87 29.74 -19.27
CA MET A 197 -8.06 28.73 -18.24
C MET A 197 -6.74 28.00 -17.97
N PRO A 198 -6.43 27.66 -16.71
CA PRO A 198 -5.25 26.86 -16.37
C PRO A 198 -5.32 25.50 -17.08
N LYS A 199 -4.18 25.07 -17.63
CA LYS A 199 -4.07 23.76 -18.29
C LYS A 199 -4.11 22.62 -17.30
N GLY A 200 -3.54 22.83 -16.12
CA GLY A 200 -3.43 21.86 -15.06
C GLY A 200 -3.78 22.42 -13.68
N ILE A 201 -4.48 21.65 -12.91
CA ILE A 201 -4.87 21.98 -11.54
C ILE A 201 -4.34 20.89 -10.61
N LEU A 202 -3.66 21.31 -9.54
CA LEU A 202 -3.08 20.42 -8.54
C LEU A 202 -3.93 20.45 -7.28
N LEU A 203 -4.57 19.31 -6.95
CA LEU A 203 -5.27 19.09 -5.70
C LEU A 203 -4.23 18.71 -4.63
N VAL A 204 -4.12 19.49 -3.58
CA VAL A 204 -3.14 19.28 -2.51
C VAL A 204 -3.82 19.15 -1.16
N GLY A 205 -3.38 18.23 -0.33
CA GLY A 205 -3.95 18.06 1.01
C GLY A 205 -3.66 16.70 1.64
N PRO A 206 -4.10 16.48 2.88
CA PRO A 206 -3.88 15.23 3.61
C PRO A 206 -4.49 14.01 2.91
N PRO A 207 -4.01 12.80 3.19
CA PRO A 207 -4.65 11.58 2.69
C PRO A 207 -6.08 11.45 3.25
N GLY A 208 -6.98 10.84 2.45
CA GLY A 208 -8.36 10.60 2.88
C GLY A 208 -9.32 11.80 2.79
N THR A 209 -8.88 12.98 2.36
CA THR A 209 -9.73 14.18 2.22
C THR A 209 -10.66 14.16 0.99
N GLY A 210 -10.55 13.14 0.13
CA GLY A 210 -11.50 12.99 -1.01
C GLY A 210 -11.03 13.60 -2.33
N LYS A 211 -9.74 13.92 -2.51
CA LYS A 211 -9.17 14.50 -3.74
C LYS A 211 -9.57 13.75 -5.02
N THR A 212 -9.44 12.42 -5.01
CA THR A 212 -9.85 11.56 -6.13
C THR A 212 -11.36 11.60 -6.38
N MET A 213 -12.17 11.68 -5.30
CA MET A 213 -13.63 11.78 -5.40
C MET A 213 -14.05 13.13 -5.96
N LEU A 214 -13.40 14.20 -5.51
CA LEU A 214 -13.63 15.55 -6.00
C LEU A 214 -13.29 15.68 -7.50
N ALA A 215 -12.17 15.10 -7.96
CA ALA A 215 -11.82 15.07 -9.38
C ALA A 215 -12.88 14.33 -10.24
N LYS A 216 -13.43 13.22 -9.73
CA LYS A 216 -14.54 12.51 -10.38
C LYS A 216 -15.82 13.35 -10.40
N ALA A 217 -16.08 14.08 -9.31
CA ALA A 217 -17.27 14.94 -9.24
C ALA A 217 -17.21 16.09 -10.25
N VAL A 218 -16.04 16.68 -10.48
CA VAL A 218 -15.84 17.69 -11.55
C VAL A 218 -16.21 17.13 -12.92
N ALA A 219 -15.76 15.92 -13.24
CA ALA A 219 -16.06 15.28 -14.51
C ALA A 219 -17.55 14.90 -14.64
N GLY A 220 -18.16 14.43 -13.55
CA GLY A 220 -19.59 14.11 -13.50
C GLY A 220 -20.48 15.35 -13.61
N GLU A 221 -20.07 16.45 -13.00
CA GLU A 221 -20.77 17.74 -13.11
C GLU A 221 -20.63 18.35 -14.49
N ALA A 222 -19.41 18.32 -15.08
CA ALA A 222 -19.14 18.79 -16.43
C ALA A 222 -19.67 17.84 -17.52
N ASN A 223 -20.11 16.65 -17.17
CA ASN A 223 -20.61 15.62 -18.08
C ASN A 223 -19.62 15.29 -19.22
N VAL A 224 -18.33 15.17 -18.88
CA VAL A 224 -17.24 14.87 -19.83
C VAL A 224 -16.56 13.54 -19.47
N PRO A 225 -15.87 12.89 -20.44
CA PRO A 225 -15.06 11.71 -20.17
C PRO A 225 -13.98 11.96 -19.13
N PHE A 226 -13.78 10.98 -18.24
CA PHE A 226 -12.79 11.03 -17.19
C PHE A 226 -11.75 9.91 -17.38
N PHE A 227 -10.48 10.31 -17.57
CA PHE A 227 -9.35 9.41 -17.66
C PHE A 227 -8.61 9.43 -16.32
N SER A 228 -8.51 8.29 -15.64
CA SER A 228 -7.83 8.22 -14.33
C SER A 228 -6.67 7.24 -14.38
N MET A 229 -5.52 7.69 -13.90
CA MET A 229 -4.31 6.89 -13.73
C MET A 229 -3.59 7.29 -12.45
N SER A 230 -2.99 6.33 -11.75
CA SER A 230 -2.08 6.63 -10.64
C SER A 230 -0.68 6.94 -11.15
N GLY A 231 0.02 7.88 -10.52
CA GLY A 231 1.43 8.17 -10.80
C GLY A 231 2.32 6.94 -10.69
N SER A 232 2.00 6.02 -9.80
CA SER A 232 2.70 4.74 -9.64
C SER A 232 2.55 3.81 -10.86
N GLU A 233 1.46 3.90 -11.63
CA GLU A 233 1.25 3.10 -12.85
C GLU A 233 2.16 3.51 -14.01
N PHE A 234 2.79 4.69 -13.94
CA PHE A 234 3.79 5.13 -14.91
C PHE A 234 5.19 4.64 -14.57
N VAL A 235 5.44 4.21 -13.32
CA VAL A 235 6.76 3.69 -12.92
C VAL A 235 6.87 2.23 -13.33
N GLU A 236 7.76 1.96 -14.30
CA GLU A 236 7.96 0.64 -14.88
C GLU A 236 9.41 0.19 -14.72
N MET A 237 9.65 -1.11 -14.86
CA MET A 237 11.01 -1.68 -14.78
C MET A 237 11.84 -1.41 -16.05
N PHE A 238 11.19 -1.12 -17.18
CA PHE A 238 11.86 -0.92 -18.48
C PHE A 238 11.86 0.56 -18.87
N VAL A 239 13.04 1.09 -19.14
CA VAL A 239 13.23 2.49 -19.51
C VAL A 239 12.41 2.85 -20.76
N GLY A 240 11.65 3.95 -20.66
CA GLY A 240 10.83 4.49 -21.74
C GLY A 240 9.39 3.95 -21.80
N MET A 241 9.03 2.96 -21.01
CA MET A 241 7.65 2.46 -20.97
C MET A 241 6.69 3.45 -20.30
N GLY A 242 7.09 4.07 -19.20
CA GLY A 242 6.32 5.13 -18.54
C GLY A 242 6.04 6.30 -19.48
N ALA A 243 7.06 6.77 -20.19
CA ALA A 243 6.92 7.81 -21.21
C ALA A 243 5.97 7.42 -22.35
N SER A 244 5.96 6.14 -22.75
CA SER A 244 5.01 5.63 -23.75
C SER A 244 3.57 5.63 -23.25
N LYS A 245 3.34 5.28 -21.98
CA LYS A 245 2.02 5.35 -21.35
C LYS A 245 1.49 6.77 -21.25
N VAL A 246 2.37 7.73 -20.91
CA VAL A 246 2.02 9.16 -20.89
C VAL A 246 1.55 9.59 -22.28
N ARG A 247 2.34 9.33 -23.33
CA ARG A 247 1.95 9.67 -24.72
C ARG A 247 0.63 9.05 -25.13
N ASP A 248 0.40 7.79 -24.80
CA ASP A 248 -0.84 7.09 -25.15
C ASP A 248 -2.06 7.68 -24.42
N LEU A 249 -1.92 7.98 -23.11
CA LEU A 249 -2.96 8.64 -22.31
C LEU A 249 -3.36 9.99 -22.92
N PHE A 250 -2.38 10.84 -23.23
CA PHE A 250 -2.64 12.17 -23.79
C PHE A 250 -3.19 12.11 -25.22
N ARG A 251 -2.77 11.14 -26.03
CA ARG A 251 -3.35 10.87 -27.34
C ARG A 251 -4.84 10.52 -27.23
N GLN A 252 -5.19 9.58 -26.32
CA GLN A 252 -6.57 9.18 -26.09
C GLN A 252 -7.42 10.36 -25.56
N ALA A 253 -6.87 11.20 -24.68
CA ALA A 253 -7.54 12.38 -24.17
C ALA A 253 -7.83 13.40 -25.30
N LYS A 254 -6.85 13.66 -26.19
CA LYS A 254 -7.02 14.54 -27.35
C LYS A 254 -8.13 14.02 -28.31
N GLU A 255 -8.20 12.70 -28.51
CA GLU A 255 -9.23 12.08 -29.36
C GLU A 255 -10.65 12.19 -28.78
N LYS A 256 -10.76 12.33 -27.44
CA LYS A 256 -12.05 12.39 -26.73
C LYS A 256 -12.33 13.73 -26.06
N ALA A 257 -11.67 14.80 -26.49
CA ALA A 257 -11.95 16.15 -25.98
C ALA A 257 -13.38 16.62 -26.33
N PRO A 258 -14.10 17.36 -25.42
CA PRO A 258 -13.62 17.80 -24.11
C PRO A 258 -13.57 16.66 -23.08
N CYS A 259 -12.53 16.61 -22.24
CA CYS A 259 -12.36 15.58 -21.22
C CYS A 259 -11.48 16.04 -20.06
N ILE A 260 -11.48 15.27 -18.97
CA ILE A 260 -10.60 15.46 -17.84
C ILE A 260 -9.61 14.28 -17.74
N VAL A 261 -8.32 14.60 -17.63
CA VAL A 261 -7.26 13.65 -17.29
C VAL A 261 -6.89 13.84 -15.82
N PHE A 262 -7.01 12.79 -15.03
CA PHE A 262 -6.67 12.80 -13.62
C PHE A 262 -5.47 11.90 -13.33
N ILE A 263 -4.44 12.46 -12.69
CA ILE A 263 -3.25 11.75 -12.26
C ILE A 263 -3.21 11.78 -10.74
N ASP A 264 -3.50 10.64 -10.11
CA ASP A 264 -3.39 10.51 -8.65
C ASP A 264 -1.94 10.26 -8.25
N GLU A 265 -1.55 10.68 -7.03
CA GLU A 265 -0.20 10.48 -6.51
C GLU A 265 0.90 10.95 -7.48
N ILE A 266 0.75 12.15 -8.04
CA ILE A 266 1.69 12.70 -9.05
C ILE A 266 3.13 12.75 -8.52
N ASP A 267 3.35 12.80 -7.22
CA ASP A 267 4.66 12.76 -6.56
C ASP A 267 5.42 11.44 -6.80
N ALA A 268 4.74 10.37 -7.21
CA ALA A 268 5.41 9.12 -7.59
C ALA A 268 6.36 9.30 -8.80
N ILE A 269 6.01 10.19 -9.74
CA ILE A 269 6.81 10.50 -10.94
C ILE A 269 7.43 11.89 -10.89
N GLY A 270 6.82 12.80 -10.13
CA GLY A 270 7.16 14.23 -10.11
C GLY A 270 8.10 14.67 -9.00
N LYS A 271 8.82 13.77 -8.34
CA LYS A 271 9.70 14.10 -7.22
C LYS A 271 10.93 14.90 -7.67
N LYS A 272 11.36 15.87 -6.83
CA LYS A 272 12.59 16.64 -7.03
C LYS A 272 13.80 15.72 -7.26
N ARG A 273 14.75 16.21 -8.06
CA ARG A 273 16.01 15.52 -8.34
C ARG A 273 16.89 15.52 -7.10
N ASP A 274 17.16 14.33 -6.55
CA ASP A 274 18.20 14.14 -5.56
C ASP A 274 19.53 13.88 -6.28
N ASN A 275 20.59 14.59 -5.87
CA ASN A 275 21.94 14.45 -6.43
C ASN A 275 22.62 13.09 -6.13
N GLN A 276 21.92 12.10 -5.63
CA GLN A 276 22.45 10.75 -5.40
C GLN A 276 22.36 9.91 -6.67
N LEU A 277 23.52 9.53 -7.16
CA LEU A 277 23.80 8.62 -8.26
C LEU A 277 22.96 7.33 -8.13
N SER A 278 22.16 7.09 -9.15
CA SER A 278 21.59 5.81 -9.62
C SER A 278 20.07 5.63 -9.53
N THR A 279 19.53 5.10 -10.61
CA THR A 279 18.21 4.45 -10.81
C THR A 279 16.99 5.33 -11.11
N ASN A 280 17.11 6.62 -11.40
CA ASN A 280 15.93 7.45 -11.68
C ASN A 280 15.69 7.81 -13.16
N ASP A 281 16.47 7.24 -14.10
CA ASP A 281 16.38 7.61 -15.54
C ASP A 281 14.97 7.41 -16.12
N GLU A 282 14.24 6.37 -15.69
CA GLU A 282 12.90 6.12 -16.19
C GLU A 282 11.87 7.11 -15.66
N ARG A 283 11.93 7.43 -14.35
CA ARG A 283 11.04 8.44 -13.75
C ARG A 283 11.27 9.81 -14.38
N GLU A 284 12.54 10.17 -14.59
CA GLU A 284 12.92 11.43 -15.23
C GLU A 284 12.45 11.50 -16.69
N GLN A 285 12.59 10.42 -17.45
CA GLN A 285 12.03 10.33 -18.81
C GLN A 285 10.51 10.47 -18.82
N THR A 286 9.83 9.82 -17.89
CA THR A 286 8.39 9.88 -17.76
C THR A 286 7.92 11.28 -17.37
N LEU A 287 8.59 11.92 -16.40
CA LEU A 287 8.33 13.30 -16.03
C LEU A 287 8.55 14.25 -17.20
N ASN A 288 9.68 14.15 -17.90
CA ASN A 288 9.99 15.00 -19.05
C ASN A 288 8.96 14.80 -20.18
N GLN A 289 8.47 13.58 -20.39
CA GLN A 289 7.41 13.32 -21.36
C GLN A 289 6.08 13.96 -20.91
N LEU A 290 5.72 13.87 -19.61
CA LEU A 290 4.53 14.53 -19.08
C LEU A 290 4.61 16.05 -19.30
N LEU A 291 5.74 16.66 -18.96
CA LEU A 291 5.96 18.10 -19.18
C LEU A 291 5.84 18.46 -20.66
N THR A 292 6.39 17.65 -21.56
CA THR A 292 6.31 17.85 -23.01
C THR A 292 4.87 17.76 -23.52
N GLU A 293 4.10 16.79 -23.05
CA GLU A 293 2.68 16.67 -23.42
C GLU A 293 1.86 17.86 -22.90
N MET A 294 2.13 18.34 -21.67
CA MET A 294 1.45 19.51 -21.11
C MET A 294 1.80 20.80 -21.88
N ASP A 295 3.08 20.98 -22.25
CA ASP A 295 3.52 22.15 -23.03
C ASP A 295 2.95 22.12 -24.45
N GLY A 296 2.83 20.92 -25.05
CA GLY A 296 2.28 20.70 -26.39
C GLY A 296 0.75 20.91 -26.53
N PHE A 297 0.05 21.28 -25.44
CA PHE A 297 -1.35 21.73 -25.51
C PHE A 297 -1.42 23.22 -25.93
N GLU A 298 -1.10 23.51 -27.19
CA GLU A 298 -1.34 24.83 -27.77
C GLU A 298 -2.83 25.00 -28.08
N GLY A 299 -3.47 25.96 -27.38
CA GLY A 299 -4.88 26.30 -27.58
C GLY A 299 -5.84 25.24 -27.01
N ASN A 300 -5.93 25.22 -25.71
CA ASN A 300 -6.93 24.56 -24.85
C ASN A 300 -8.08 23.84 -25.60
N ASN A 301 -7.78 22.66 -26.15
CA ASN A 301 -8.72 21.85 -26.93
C ASN A 301 -9.81 21.16 -26.06
N GLY A 302 -10.13 21.74 -24.88
CA GLY A 302 -11.10 21.18 -23.94
C GLY A 302 -10.56 20.03 -23.09
N VAL A 303 -9.24 19.79 -23.07
CA VAL A 303 -8.62 18.83 -22.15
C VAL A 303 -8.11 19.57 -20.93
N ILE A 304 -8.57 19.17 -19.75
CA ILE A 304 -8.09 19.70 -18.46
C ILE A 304 -7.38 18.58 -17.70
N ILE A 305 -6.22 18.92 -17.15
CA ILE A 305 -5.42 17.97 -16.38
C ILE A 305 -5.62 18.28 -14.89
N LEU A 306 -6.13 17.32 -14.14
CA LEU A 306 -6.16 17.37 -12.68
C LEU A 306 -5.07 16.43 -12.16
N ALA A 307 -4.34 16.84 -11.14
CA ALA A 307 -3.44 15.94 -10.42
C ALA A 307 -3.68 16.04 -8.91
N ALA A 308 -3.37 14.98 -8.17
CA ALA A 308 -3.47 14.99 -6.73
C ALA A 308 -2.13 14.57 -6.09
N THR A 309 -1.81 15.20 -4.97
CA THR A 309 -0.65 14.84 -4.14
C THR A 309 -0.92 15.13 -2.67
N ASN A 310 -0.30 14.32 -1.81
CA ASN A 310 -0.20 14.60 -0.38
C ASN A 310 1.12 15.31 -0.01
N ARG A 311 2.04 15.47 -0.98
CA ARG A 311 3.41 16.00 -0.78
C ARG A 311 3.75 17.06 -1.81
N PRO A 312 3.09 18.23 -1.81
CA PRO A 312 3.33 19.26 -2.81
C PRO A 312 4.78 19.78 -2.79
N GLU A 313 5.42 19.76 -1.63
CA GLU A 313 6.80 20.22 -1.44
C GLU A 313 7.84 19.27 -2.05
N SER A 314 7.49 18.01 -2.27
CA SER A 314 8.36 17.01 -2.91
C SER A 314 8.39 17.14 -4.44
N LEU A 315 7.45 17.89 -5.03
CA LEU A 315 7.31 18.00 -6.47
C LEU A 315 8.44 18.81 -7.09
N ASP A 316 8.87 18.40 -8.29
CA ASP A 316 9.78 19.19 -9.12
C ASP A 316 9.14 20.53 -9.46
N PRO A 317 9.85 21.66 -9.24
CA PRO A 317 9.34 23.00 -9.56
C PRO A 317 8.92 23.16 -11.03
N ALA A 318 9.45 22.35 -11.93
CA ALA A 318 9.04 22.37 -13.34
C ALA A 318 7.56 22.01 -13.54
N LEU A 319 6.98 21.15 -12.69
CA LEU A 319 5.56 20.80 -12.74
C LEU A 319 4.63 21.96 -12.40
N THR A 320 5.07 22.85 -11.51
CA THR A 320 4.24 23.95 -10.96
C THR A 320 4.49 25.30 -11.63
N ARG A 321 5.22 25.30 -12.77
CA ARG A 321 5.42 26.52 -13.58
C ARG A 321 4.14 26.91 -14.33
N PRO A 322 3.95 28.23 -14.61
CA PRO A 322 2.84 28.68 -15.45
C PRO A 322 2.73 27.91 -16.76
N GLY A 323 1.51 27.56 -17.13
CA GLY A 323 1.21 26.74 -18.31
C GLY A 323 1.22 25.22 -18.06
N ARG A 324 1.48 24.78 -16.82
CA ARG A 324 1.41 23.37 -16.39
C ARG A 324 0.43 23.23 -15.22
N PHE A 325 0.85 22.79 -14.03
CA PHE A 325 0.01 22.82 -12.82
C PHE A 325 0.13 24.17 -12.13
N ASP A 326 -0.42 25.18 -12.74
CA ASP A 326 -0.32 26.58 -12.33
C ASP A 326 -1.38 27.00 -11.31
N ARG A 327 -2.46 26.22 -11.17
CA ARG A 327 -3.47 26.41 -10.14
C ARG A 327 -3.36 25.31 -9.07
N ARG A 328 -3.24 25.74 -7.81
CA ARG A 328 -3.29 24.82 -6.66
C ARG A 328 -4.63 24.98 -5.95
N VAL A 329 -5.31 23.87 -5.68
CA VAL A 329 -6.56 23.82 -4.92
C VAL A 329 -6.29 23.00 -3.67
N PRO A 330 -6.26 23.62 -2.49
CA PRO A 330 -6.15 22.90 -1.22
C PRO A 330 -7.44 22.12 -0.97
N VAL A 331 -7.29 20.88 -0.51
CA VAL A 331 -8.36 19.98 -0.07
C VAL A 331 -7.96 19.57 1.34
N GLU A 332 -8.44 20.32 2.31
CA GLU A 332 -8.02 20.24 3.71
C GLU A 332 -8.82 19.19 4.50
N LEU A 333 -8.49 19.01 5.77
CA LEU A 333 -9.35 18.22 6.65
C LEU A 333 -10.67 18.98 6.87
N PRO A 334 -11.81 18.28 6.88
CA PRO A 334 -13.11 18.93 7.01
C PRO A 334 -13.25 19.62 8.37
N ASP A 335 -13.82 20.82 8.35
CA ASP A 335 -14.23 21.55 9.54
C ASP A 335 -15.44 20.86 10.23
N LEU A 336 -15.94 21.38 11.31
CA LEU A 336 -17.05 20.78 12.05
C LEU A 336 -18.31 20.58 11.18
N ALA A 337 -18.67 21.59 10.39
CA ALA A 337 -19.83 21.52 9.50
C ALA A 337 -19.61 20.52 8.38
N GLY A 338 -18.41 20.50 7.80
CA GLY A 338 -17.99 19.53 6.79
C GLY A 338 -18.01 18.09 7.31
N ARG A 339 -17.51 17.86 8.53
CA ARG A 339 -17.57 16.52 9.17
C ARG A 339 -19.01 16.05 9.35
N GLU A 340 -19.89 16.92 9.84
CA GLU A 340 -21.30 16.58 9.99
C GLU A 340 -21.96 16.27 8.64
N ALA A 341 -21.68 17.08 7.61
CA ALA A 341 -22.21 16.87 6.28
C ALA A 341 -21.71 15.55 5.66
N ILE A 342 -20.44 15.22 5.84
CA ILE A 342 -19.85 13.95 5.38
C ILE A 342 -20.51 12.76 6.11
N LEU A 343 -20.66 12.83 7.43
CA LEU A 343 -21.34 11.81 8.22
C LEU A 343 -22.78 11.59 7.73
N ARG A 344 -23.52 12.67 7.43
CA ARG A 344 -24.88 12.60 6.87
C ARG A 344 -24.92 11.89 5.51
N VAL A 345 -23.96 12.16 4.63
CA VAL A 345 -23.88 11.50 3.32
C VAL A 345 -23.65 9.99 3.48
N HIS A 346 -22.75 9.59 4.38
CA HIS A 346 -22.47 8.18 4.62
C HIS A 346 -23.58 7.49 5.42
N ALA A 347 -24.20 8.16 6.37
CA ALA A 347 -25.32 7.64 7.16
C ALA A 347 -26.55 7.30 6.30
N LYS A 348 -26.79 8.03 5.21
CA LYS A 348 -27.85 7.69 4.22
C LYS A 348 -27.68 6.33 3.58
N LYS A 349 -26.48 5.77 3.57
CA LYS A 349 -26.17 4.45 2.94
C LYS A 349 -26.42 3.28 3.87
N ILE A 350 -26.67 3.51 5.15
CA ILE A 350 -26.89 2.51 6.19
C ILE A 350 -28.22 2.80 6.91
N LYS A 351 -28.67 1.85 7.70
CA LYS A 351 -29.82 2.09 8.60
C LYS A 351 -29.30 2.64 9.93
N VAL A 352 -29.67 3.86 10.25
CA VAL A 352 -29.34 4.56 11.47
C VAL A 352 -30.61 4.74 12.31
N ALA A 353 -30.49 4.64 13.63
CA ALA A 353 -31.60 4.90 14.55
C ALA A 353 -32.00 6.41 14.48
N PRO A 354 -33.28 6.75 14.67
CA PRO A 354 -33.77 8.12 14.48
C PRO A 354 -33.29 9.11 15.53
N ASP A 355 -32.80 8.64 16.65
CA ASP A 355 -32.31 9.41 17.79
C ASP A 355 -30.81 9.74 17.74
N VAL A 356 -30.15 9.39 16.64
CA VAL A 356 -28.70 9.64 16.47
C VAL A 356 -28.41 11.11 16.22
N ASP A 357 -27.56 11.69 17.07
CA ASP A 357 -27.01 13.05 16.92
C ASP A 357 -25.67 13.01 16.17
N LEU A 358 -25.72 13.24 14.85
CA LEU A 358 -24.53 13.31 14.01
C LEU A 358 -23.65 14.54 14.30
N ALA A 359 -24.22 15.62 14.85
CA ALA A 359 -23.43 16.79 15.23
C ALA A 359 -22.53 16.48 16.44
N LYS A 360 -23.03 15.70 17.42
CA LYS A 360 -22.20 15.18 18.53
C LYS A 360 -21.07 14.30 17.99
N ILE A 361 -21.37 13.38 17.05
CA ILE A 361 -20.36 12.51 16.42
C ILE A 361 -19.31 13.34 15.68
N ALA A 362 -19.72 14.38 14.94
CA ALA A 362 -18.81 15.27 14.21
C ALA A 362 -17.86 16.04 15.15
N ARG A 363 -18.35 16.47 16.34
CA ARG A 363 -17.48 17.07 17.37
C ARG A 363 -16.46 16.06 17.88
N MET A 364 -16.88 14.86 18.25
CA MET A 364 -16.02 13.80 18.77
C MET A 364 -14.97 13.34 17.76
N ALA A 365 -15.28 13.39 16.45
CA ALA A 365 -14.37 13.04 15.36
C ALA A 365 -13.51 14.23 14.89
N SER A 366 -13.09 15.11 15.79
CA SER A 366 -12.22 16.25 15.46
C SER A 366 -10.92 15.78 14.82
N GLY A 367 -10.52 16.45 13.70
CA GLY A 367 -9.32 16.10 12.94
C GLY A 367 -9.45 14.87 12.04
N ALA A 368 -10.60 14.20 12.01
CA ALA A 368 -10.82 13.06 11.15
C ALA A 368 -10.99 13.47 9.68
N SER A 369 -10.34 12.73 8.78
CA SER A 369 -10.50 12.85 7.32
C SER A 369 -11.85 12.30 6.85
N GLY A 370 -12.25 12.66 5.64
CA GLY A 370 -13.48 12.13 5.03
C GLY A 370 -13.52 10.60 4.95
N ALA A 371 -12.37 9.97 4.71
CA ALA A 371 -12.25 8.51 4.67
C ALA A 371 -12.43 7.87 6.06
N GLU A 372 -11.89 8.49 7.10
CA GLU A 372 -12.07 8.03 8.49
C GLU A 372 -13.53 8.19 8.94
N LEU A 373 -14.18 9.29 8.58
CA LEU A 373 -15.62 9.50 8.86
C LEU A 373 -16.49 8.46 8.17
N ALA A 374 -16.18 8.12 6.90
CA ALA A 374 -16.85 7.04 6.19
C ALA A 374 -16.66 5.69 6.88
N ASN A 375 -15.44 5.43 7.37
CA ASN A 375 -15.11 4.21 8.10
C ASN A 375 -15.84 4.13 9.44
N ILE A 376 -15.94 5.23 10.19
CA ILE A 376 -16.71 5.30 11.45
C ILE A 376 -18.17 4.87 11.21
N VAL A 377 -18.82 5.38 10.16
CA VAL A 377 -20.20 5.02 9.84
C VAL A 377 -20.31 3.54 9.45
N ASN A 378 -19.36 3.02 8.68
CA ASN A 378 -19.32 1.62 8.30
C ASN A 378 -19.10 0.69 9.50
N GLU A 379 -18.16 1.00 10.39
CA GLU A 379 -17.89 0.23 11.61
C GLU A 379 -19.11 0.20 12.54
N ALA A 380 -19.85 1.32 12.65
CA ALA A 380 -21.09 1.38 13.43
C ALA A 380 -22.15 0.42 12.86
N ALA A 381 -22.29 0.35 11.54
CA ALA A 381 -23.18 -0.62 10.88
C ALA A 381 -22.75 -2.06 11.12
N LEU A 382 -21.45 -2.37 10.99
CA LEU A 382 -20.89 -3.70 11.25
C LEU A 382 -21.10 -4.12 12.71
N ARG A 383 -20.96 -3.17 13.66
CA ARG A 383 -21.21 -3.41 15.08
C ARG A 383 -22.68 -3.74 15.33
N ALA A 384 -23.61 -2.97 14.77
CA ALA A 384 -25.04 -3.23 14.88
C ALA A 384 -25.42 -4.64 14.40
N VAL A 385 -24.87 -5.07 13.25
CA VAL A 385 -25.08 -6.43 12.71
C VAL A 385 -24.48 -7.49 13.64
N ARG A 386 -23.29 -7.28 14.17
CA ARG A 386 -22.63 -8.21 15.11
C ARG A 386 -23.45 -8.44 16.38
N ASP A 387 -24.12 -7.38 16.83
CA ASP A 387 -24.98 -7.42 18.03
C ASP A 387 -26.44 -7.80 17.70
N GLY A 388 -26.72 -8.24 16.46
CA GLY A 388 -28.06 -8.71 16.03
C GLY A 388 -29.10 -7.59 15.86
N ARG A 389 -28.68 -6.33 15.76
CA ARG A 389 -29.56 -5.17 15.60
C ARG A 389 -29.72 -4.79 14.13
N ALA A 390 -30.87 -4.19 13.79
CA ALA A 390 -31.22 -3.80 12.42
C ALA A 390 -30.76 -2.37 12.04
N SER A 391 -30.30 -1.58 13.01
CA SER A 391 -29.85 -0.20 12.82
C SER A 391 -28.70 0.15 13.75
N ALA A 392 -27.82 1.03 13.31
CA ALA A 392 -26.74 1.60 14.12
C ALA A 392 -27.31 2.65 15.08
N THR A 393 -26.88 2.60 16.34
CA THR A 393 -27.27 3.52 17.41
C THR A 393 -26.20 4.58 17.64
N GLN A 394 -26.49 5.59 18.48
CA GLN A 394 -25.54 6.59 18.94
C GLN A 394 -24.28 5.94 19.55
N ALA A 395 -24.47 4.95 20.44
CA ALA A 395 -23.37 4.23 21.09
C ALA A 395 -22.48 3.46 20.09
N ASP A 396 -23.04 2.96 18.99
CA ASP A 396 -22.24 2.30 17.96
C ASP A 396 -21.33 3.28 17.24
N LEU A 397 -21.83 4.46 16.92
CA LEU A 397 -21.04 5.52 16.28
C LEU A 397 -19.95 6.05 17.20
N GLU A 398 -20.27 6.29 18.47
CA GLU A 398 -19.30 6.74 19.48
C GLU A 398 -18.17 5.71 19.66
N GLU A 399 -18.50 4.44 19.81
CA GLU A 399 -17.47 3.38 19.90
C GLU A 399 -16.70 3.22 18.60
N SER A 400 -17.33 3.45 17.44
CA SER A 400 -16.64 3.36 16.15
C SER A 400 -15.62 4.48 15.96
N ILE A 401 -15.83 5.66 16.52
CA ILE A 401 -14.81 6.71 16.59
C ILE A 401 -13.59 6.19 17.36
N GLU A 402 -13.83 5.57 18.51
CA GLU A 402 -12.76 5.03 19.34
C GLU A 402 -12.01 3.90 18.64
N VAL A 403 -12.73 3.04 17.91
CA VAL A 403 -12.12 1.96 17.10
C VAL A 403 -11.22 2.53 16.01
N VAL A 404 -11.65 3.58 15.33
CA VAL A 404 -10.88 4.20 14.23
C VAL A 404 -9.65 4.95 14.78
N ILE A 405 -9.77 5.65 15.92
CA ILE A 405 -8.68 6.43 16.50
C ILE A 405 -7.74 5.56 17.33
N ALA A 406 -8.26 4.72 18.22
CA ALA A 406 -7.50 3.97 19.23
C ALA A 406 -7.50 2.44 19.02
N GLY A 407 -8.19 1.95 17.99
CA GLY A 407 -8.30 0.51 17.71
C GLY A 407 -9.35 -0.21 18.56
N TYR A 408 -9.53 -1.50 18.28
CA TYR A 408 -10.52 -2.34 18.97
C TYR A 408 -10.17 -2.56 20.44
N GLN A 409 -11.21 -2.79 21.26
CA GLN A 409 -11.04 -3.21 22.65
C GLN A 409 -10.37 -4.59 22.72
N LYS A 410 -9.34 -4.74 23.55
CA LYS A 410 -8.67 -6.03 23.79
C LYS A 410 -9.51 -6.89 24.72
N LYS A 411 -10.10 -7.98 24.20
CA LYS A 411 -10.90 -8.91 25.01
C LYS A 411 -10.09 -9.75 26.00
N ASN A 412 -8.80 -9.96 25.72
CA ASN A 412 -7.93 -10.89 26.47
C ASN A 412 -6.82 -10.19 27.27
N SER A 413 -6.86 -8.86 27.39
CA SER A 413 -5.88 -8.14 28.20
C SER A 413 -6.41 -7.99 29.63
N ILE A 414 -5.96 -8.85 30.50
CA ILE A 414 -6.26 -8.79 31.93
C ILE A 414 -5.17 -7.94 32.57
N LEU A 415 -5.47 -6.68 32.87
CA LEU A 415 -4.63 -5.87 33.74
C LEU A 415 -4.63 -6.46 35.15
N THR A 416 -3.48 -6.53 35.79
CA THR A 416 -3.46 -6.86 37.21
C THR A 416 -4.19 -5.80 38.02
N THR A 417 -4.71 -6.15 39.19
CA THR A 417 -5.37 -5.20 40.10
C THR A 417 -4.53 -3.93 40.32
N ARG A 418 -3.21 -4.09 40.44
CA ARG A 418 -2.28 -2.99 40.63
C ARG A 418 -2.16 -2.12 39.36
N GLU A 419 -2.01 -2.73 38.20
CA GLU A 419 -1.95 -1.99 36.91
C GLU A 419 -3.25 -1.26 36.64
N LYS A 420 -4.41 -1.90 36.83
CA LYS A 420 -5.71 -1.26 36.70
C LYS A 420 -5.84 -0.03 37.58
N LEU A 421 -5.36 -0.09 38.82
CA LEU A 421 -5.36 1.03 39.73
C LEU A 421 -4.44 2.15 39.24
N ILE A 422 -3.21 1.83 38.82
CA ILE A 422 -2.25 2.81 38.29
C ILE A 422 -2.85 3.53 37.07
N VAL A 423 -3.40 2.79 36.10
CA VAL A 423 -4.01 3.37 34.90
C VAL A 423 -5.20 4.26 35.28
N SER A 424 -6.01 3.87 36.26
CA SER A 424 -7.14 4.72 36.72
C SER A 424 -6.65 6.08 37.24
N TYR A 425 -5.61 6.09 38.04
CA TYR A 425 -5.01 7.35 38.51
C TYR A 425 -4.36 8.16 37.41
N HIS A 426 -3.72 7.47 36.46
CA HIS A 426 -3.07 8.09 35.29
C HIS A 426 -4.08 8.86 34.46
N GLU A 427 -5.18 8.21 34.05
CA GLU A 427 -6.21 8.83 33.21
C GLU A 427 -6.96 9.95 33.93
N ILE A 428 -7.28 9.76 35.22
CA ILE A 428 -7.86 10.85 36.03
C ILE A 428 -6.87 11.98 36.24
N GLY A 429 -5.57 11.70 36.28
CA GLY A 429 -4.51 12.70 36.32
C GLY A 429 -4.60 13.67 35.15
N HIS A 430 -4.70 13.15 33.93
CA HIS A 430 -4.92 13.96 32.72
C HIS A 430 -6.21 14.77 32.79
N ALA A 431 -7.32 14.11 33.12
CA ALA A 431 -8.64 14.75 33.17
C ALA A 431 -8.72 15.86 34.23
N LEU A 432 -8.18 15.63 35.43
CA LEU A 432 -8.23 16.59 36.53
C LEU A 432 -7.33 17.80 36.27
N VAL A 433 -6.12 17.58 35.74
CA VAL A 433 -5.23 18.69 35.34
C VAL A 433 -5.90 19.52 34.25
N ALA A 434 -6.52 18.89 33.26
CA ALA A 434 -7.26 19.61 32.22
C ALA A 434 -8.42 20.43 32.79
N ALA A 435 -9.26 19.83 33.63
CA ALA A 435 -10.47 20.48 34.19
C ALA A 435 -10.17 21.62 35.16
N LYS A 436 -8.98 21.65 35.80
CA LYS A 436 -8.57 22.70 36.73
C LYS A 436 -7.76 23.82 36.07
N GLN A 437 -7.59 23.78 34.73
CA GLN A 437 -6.94 24.83 33.97
C GLN A 437 -7.96 25.64 33.16
N THR A 438 -7.58 26.89 32.88
CA THR A 438 -8.31 27.76 31.95
C THR A 438 -8.04 27.33 30.51
N ASN A 439 -8.99 27.58 29.62
CA ASN A 439 -8.84 27.33 28.17
C ASN A 439 -8.42 25.89 27.82
N SER A 440 -8.96 24.92 28.55
CA SER A 440 -8.77 23.50 28.27
C SER A 440 -10.05 22.89 27.68
N ALA A 441 -9.92 22.04 26.67
CA ALA A 441 -11.05 21.35 26.08
C ALA A 441 -11.78 20.49 27.13
N PRO A 442 -13.13 20.46 27.14
CA PRO A 442 -13.88 19.66 28.08
C PRO A 442 -13.63 18.18 27.94
N VAL A 443 -13.57 17.47 29.05
CA VAL A 443 -13.46 16.02 29.10
C VAL A 443 -14.79 15.42 28.67
N GLN A 444 -14.77 14.52 27.67
CA GLN A 444 -15.97 13.85 27.16
C GLN A 444 -16.09 12.42 27.69
N LYS A 445 -14.95 11.71 27.79
CA LYS A 445 -14.93 10.32 28.24
C LYS A 445 -13.55 9.97 28.80
N ILE A 446 -13.54 9.13 29.83
CA ILE A 446 -12.33 8.54 30.39
C ILE A 446 -12.53 7.02 30.47
N THR A 447 -11.56 6.24 30.00
CA THR A 447 -11.65 4.78 30.04
C THR A 447 -10.30 4.14 30.33
N ILE A 448 -10.34 3.01 31.03
CA ILE A 448 -9.17 2.17 31.32
C ILE A 448 -9.25 0.81 30.62
N ILE A 449 -10.10 0.71 29.60
CA ILE A 449 -10.22 -0.51 28.77
C ILE A 449 -9.10 -0.51 27.72
N PRO A 450 -8.18 -1.50 27.75
CA PRO A 450 -7.05 -1.55 26.81
C PRO A 450 -7.49 -1.68 25.36
N ARG A 451 -6.77 -0.99 24.47
CA ARG A 451 -7.02 -0.97 23.02
C ARG A 451 -5.90 -1.68 22.22
N THR A 452 -6.18 -2.05 20.98
CA THR A 452 -5.21 -2.73 20.11
C THR A 452 -4.06 -1.83 19.64
N SER A 453 -4.21 -0.50 19.72
CA SER A 453 -3.11 0.45 19.49
C SER A 453 -1.99 0.38 20.54
N GLY A 454 -2.24 -0.31 21.65
CA GLY A 454 -1.29 -0.41 22.78
C GLY A 454 -1.65 0.50 23.97
N ALA A 455 -2.61 1.41 23.82
CA ALA A 455 -3.10 2.21 24.93
C ALA A 455 -3.78 1.32 25.98
N LEU A 456 -3.46 1.55 27.26
CA LEU A 456 -4.05 0.85 28.40
C LEU A 456 -5.31 1.57 28.91
N GLY A 457 -5.42 2.86 28.64
CA GLY A 457 -6.55 3.73 28.86
C GLY A 457 -6.44 4.95 27.94
N TYR A 458 -7.39 5.85 27.99
CA TYR A 458 -7.30 7.18 27.40
C TYR A 458 -8.35 8.14 27.96
N THR A 459 -8.00 9.41 27.95
CA THR A 459 -8.88 10.53 28.28
C THR A 459 -9.22 11.30 27.01
N MET A 460 -10.49 11.29 26.60
CA MET A 460 -10.97 12.02 25.43
C MET A 460 -11.39 13.43 25.82
N GLN A 461 -10.75 14.42 25.20
CA GLN A 461 -11.13 15.83 25.27
C GLN A 461 -11.63 16.28 23.90
N VAL A 462 -12.71 17.04 23.86
CA VAL A 462 -13.33 17.52 22.62
C VAL A 462 -13.59 19.02 22.73
N GLU A 463 -13.07 19.76 21.77
CA GLU A 463 -13.30 21.20 21.67
C GLU A 463 -14.73 21.49 21.16
N ASP A 464 -15.38 22.51 21.70
CA ASP A 464 -16.77 22.86 21.35
C ASP A 464 -16.90 23.54 19.97
N GLY A 465 -15.82 23.85 19.31
CA GLY A 465 -15.82 24.52 18.00
C GLY A 465 -14.52 24.38 17.22
N ASN A 466 -14.42 25.15 16.12
CA ASN A 466 -13.19 25.26 15.34
C ASN A 466 -12.22 26.20 16.06
N HIS A 467 -11.10 25.67 16.56
CA HIS A 467 -10.07 26.44 17.25
C HIS A 467 -8.80 26.48 16.38
N TYR A 468 -8.58 27.62 15.74
CA TYR A 468 -7.48 27.78 14.76
C TYR A 468 -6.20 28.37 15.34
N LEU A 469 -6.31 29.10 16.46
CA LEU A 469 -5.18 29.78 17.09
C LEU A 469 -5.06 29.35 18.54
N MET A 470 -3.89 28.92 18.95
CA MET A 470 -3.57 28.63 20.34
C MET A 470 -2.63 29.71 20.89
N SER A 471 -2.98 30.27 22.02
CA SER A 471 -2.12 31.17 22.81
C SER A 471 -0.96 30.40 23.45
N ARG A 472 0.07 31.12 23.88
CA ARG A 472 1.16 30.55 24.68
C ARG A 472 0.64 29.82 25.92
N GLU A 473 -0.30 30.40 26.62
CA GLU A 473 -0.91 29.83 27.85
C GLU A 473 -1.65 28.52 27.55
N GLU A 474 -2.40 28.45 26.46
CA GLU A 474 -3.11 27.22 26.02
C GLU A 474 -2.16 26.10 25.70
N ILE A 475 -1.05 26.41 25.01
CA ILE A 475 0.00 25.41 24.70
C ILE A 475 0.66 24.92 26.00
N GLU A 476 1.01 25.84 26.92
CA GLU A 476 1.58 25.49 28.22
C GLU A 476 0.60 24.60 29.03
N ASN A 477 -0.68 24.94 29.05
CA ASN A 477 -1.74 24.16 29.71
C ASN A 477 -1.88 22.74 29.08
N LYS A 478 -1.80 22.65 27.77
CA LYS A 478 -1.85 21.37 27.08
C LYS A 478 -0.65 20.48 27.38
N ILE A 479 0.56 21.08 27.50
CA ILE A 479 1.76 20.36 27.96
C ILE A 479 1.57 19.86 29.41
N ALA A 480 1.04 20.70 30.30
CA ALA A 480 0.74 20.29 31.67
C ALA A 480 -0.27 19.13 31.72
N THR A 481 -1.31 19.18 30.88
CA THR A 481 -2.30 18.08 30.75
C THR A 481 -1.63 16.78 30.31
N PHE A 482 -0.75 16.79 29.28
CA PHE A 482 0.00 15.60 28.88
C PHE A 482 0.88 15.01 29.99
N THR A 483 1.43 15.85 30.88
CA THR A 483 2.22 15.36 32.01
C THR A 483 1.37 14.89 33.19
N GLY A 484 0.05 15.11 33.17
CA GLY A 484 -0.87 14.85 34.28
C GLY A 484 -0.94 13.40 34.72
N GLY A 485 -0.93 12.44 33.79
CA GLY A 485 -0.94 11.01 34.10
C GLY A 485 0.28 10.59 34.91
N ARG A 486 1.49 10.94 34.43
CA ARG A 486 2.72 10.68 35.16
C ARG A 486 2.77 11.41 36.51
N ALA A 487 2.32 12.65 36.57
CA ALA A 487 2.25 13.42 37.80
C ALA A 487 1.33 12.74 38.85
N ALA A 488 0.21 12.14 38.43
CA ALA A 488 -0.64 11.35 39.28
C ALA A 488 0.05 10.11 39.85
N GLU A 489 0.80 9.38 39.01
CA GLU A 489 1.60 8.24 39.47
C GLU A 489 2.63 8.64 40.53
N GLU A 490 3.35 9.73 40.32
CA GLU A 490 4.34 10.28 41.26
C GLU A 490 3.71 10.71 42.60
N VAL A 491 2.59 11.43 42.55
CA VAL A 491 1.91 11.92 43.74
C VAL A 491 1.27 10.80 44.56
N VAL A 492 0.78 9.74 43.91
CA VAL A 492 0.00 8.69 44.57
C VAL A 492 0.85 7.51 44.98
N PHE A 493 1.70 7.01 44.04
CA PHE A 493 2.44 5.78 44.21
C PHE A 493 3.93 6.00 44.50
N HIS A 494 4.42 7.25 44.46
CA HIS A 494 5.84 7.59 44.56
C HIS A 494 6.71 6.80 43.60
N SER A 495 6.17 6.47 42.44
CA SER A 495 6.78 5.66 41.40
C SER A 495 6.28 6.12 40.05
N VAL A 496 7.01 5.76 38.99
CA VAL A 496 6.65 6.07 37.60
C VAL A 496 6.64 4.80 36.78
N THR A 497 5.76 4.72 35.80
CA THR A 497 5.68 3.58 34.89
C THR A 497 6.00 3.98 33.45
N THR A 498 6.09 2.98 32.57
CA THR A 498 6.28 3.18 31.14
C THR A 498 5.02 3.64 30.43
N GLY A 499 3.87 3.73 31.13
CA GLY A 499 2.58 4.11 30.56
C GLY A 499 2.57 5.50 29.93
N ALA A 500 3.32 6.44 30.52
CA ALA A 500 3.42 7.82 30.04
C ALA A 500 4.29 8.03 28.78
N SER A 501 4.72 6.97 28.07
CA SER A 501 5.65 7.11 26.93
C SER A 501 5.12 8.01 25.83
N ASN A 502 3.86 7.83 25.42
CA ASN A 502 3.23 8.65 24.39
C ASN A 502 3.02 10.09 24.85
N ASP A 503 2.64 10.30 26.11
CA ASP A 503 2.41 11.62 26.68
C ASP A 503 3.69 12.45 26.73
N ILE A 504 4.81 11.81 27.09
CA ILE A 504 6.14 12.42 27.07
C ILE A 504 6.50 12.84 25.64
N GLU A 505 6.24 12.00 24.65
CA GLU A 505 6.49 12.31 23.26
C GLU A 505 5.67 13.52 22.79
N GLN A 506 4.35 13.52 23.06
CA GLN A 506 3.45 14.63 22.70
C GLN A 506 3.81 15.93 23.41
N ALA A 507 4.09 15.88 24.72
CA ALA A 507 4.53 17.03 25.48
C ALA A 507 5.85 17.62 24.92
N THR A 508 6.83 16.78 24.62
CA THR A 508 8.10 17.20 24.04
C THR A 508 7.95 17.79 22.65
N LYS A 509 7.14 17.16 21.79
CA LYS A 509 6.85 17.63 20.43
C LYS A 509 6.19 19.01 20.45
N LEU A 510 5.20 19.20 21.33
CA LEU A 510 4.49 20.47 21.45
C LEU A 510 5.38 21.57 22.05
N ALA A 511 6.18 21.27 23.07
CA ALA A 511 7.15 22.19 23.66
C ALA A 511 8.21 22.62 22.64
N ARG A 512 8.72 21.69 21.83
CA ARG A 512 9.66 22.00 20.75
C ARG A 512 9.03 22.91 19.70
N ALA A 513 7.83 22.60 19.21
CA ALA A 513 7.12 23.42 18.24
C ALA A 513 6.84 24.85 18.76
N MET A 514 6.52 24.99 20.03
CA MET A 514 6.32 26.29 20.69
C MET A 514 7.57 27.17 20.59
N ILE A 515 8.75 26.58 20.76
CA ILE A 515 10.03 27.29 20.72
C ILE A 515 10.51 27.52 19.30
N THR A 516 10.53 26.47 18.46
CA THR A 516 11.21 26.48 17.16
C THR A 516 10.33 27.00 16.02
N ARG A 517 9.01 26.85 16.12
CA ARG A 517 8.06 27.11 15.04
C ARG A 517 7.16 28.32 15.31
N TYR A 518 6.67 28.46 16.56
CA TYR A 518 5.69 29.50 16.85
C TYR A 518 6.31 30.78 17.41
N GLY A 519 7.62 30.81 17.65
CA GLY A 519 8.31 31.98 18.17
C GLY A 519 7.83 32.41 19.55
N MET A 520 7.41 31.45 20.40
CA MET A 520 6.86 31.73 21.74
C MET A 520 7.90 31.53 22.86
N SER A 521 9.19 31.65 22.49
CA SER A 521 10.31 31.60 23.45
C SER A 521 10.77 33.02 23.79
N ASP A 522 11.05 33.28 25.06
CA ASP A 522 11.58 34.58 25.49
C ASP A 522 13.02 34.84 25.00
N ASN A 523 13.79 33.78 24.67
CA ASN A 523 15.17 33.89 24.21
C ASN A 523 15.30 34.04 22.71
N PHE A 524 14.39 33.45 21.94
CA PHE A 524 14.47 33.44 20.46
C PHE A 524 13.43 34.34 19.79
N ASP A 525 12.37 34.71 20.54
CA ASP A 525 11.28 35.57 20.06
C ASP A 525 10.78 35.15 18.67
N MET A 526 10.62 36.07 17.73
CA MET A 526 10.04 35.85 16.38
C MET A 526 11.03 35.24 15.37
N VAL A 527 11.80 34.21 15.77
CA VAL A 527 12.75 33.52 14.90
C VAL A 527 12.24 32.10 14.60
N ALA A 528 12.10 31.78 13.32
CA ALA A 528 11.82 30.41 12.87
C ALA A 528 13.12 29.58 12.86
N LEU A 529 13.22 28.59 13.73
CA LEU A 529 14.40 27.76 13.93
C LEU A 529 14.27 26.36 13.30
N GLU A 530 13.11 26.08 12.70
CA GLU A 530 12.87 24.83 11.98
C GLU A 530 12.20 25.08 10.63
N THR A 531 12.45 24.18 9.68
CA THR A 531 11.73 24.09 8.42
C THR A 531 10.88 22.83 8.44
N VAL A 532 9.58 22.97 8.20
CA VAL A 532 8.65 21.85 8.12
C VAL A 532 8.55 21.36 6.68
N THR A 533 8.87 20.09 6.47
CA THR A 533 8.61 19.37 5.23
C THR A 533 7.50 18.33 5.48
N ASN A 534 6.86 17.87 4.41
CA ASN A 534 5.72 16.92 4.50
C ASN A 534 4.54 17.45 5.35
N GLN A 535 4.14 18.68 5.13
CA GLN A 535 3.10 19.37 5.91
C GLN A 535 1.82 18.56 6.13
N TYR A 536 1.39 17.79 5.12
CA TYR A 536 0.16 16.98 5.15
C TYR A 536 0.35 15.53 5.63
N LEU A 537 1.59 15.11 5.97
CA LEU A 537 1.91 13.74 6.38
C LEU A 537 2.57 13.67 7.76
N GLY A 538 2.24 14.60 8.63
CA GLY A 538 2.76 14.62 10.00
C GLY A 538 3.95 15.55 10.23
N GLY A 539 4.44 16.21 9.17
CA GLY A 539 5.43 17.28 9.26
C GLY A 539 6.80 16.83 9.75
N ASP A 540 7.68 16.39 8.83
CA ASP A 540 9.09 16.23 9.20
C ASP A 540 9.70 17.62 9.42
N ALA A 541 10.12 17.90 10.65
CA ALA A 541 10.78 19.13 11.00
C ALA A 541 12.29 18.95 10.95
N SER A 542 12.98 19.82 10.24
CA SER A 542 14.44 19.90 10.26
C SER A 542 14.87 21.22 10.88
N LEU A 543 15.80 21.15 11.85
CA LEU A 543 16.33 22.35 12.47
C LEU A 543 17.22 23.12 11.49
N ALA A 544 16.97 24.42 11.37
CA ALA A 544 17.67 25.36 10.48
C ALA A 544 18.53 26.33 11.32
N CYS A 545 19.33 25.81 12.24
CA CYS A 545 20.12 26.60 13.17
C CYS A 545 21.45 25.91 13.52
N SER A 546 22.37 26.64 14.17
CA SER A 546 23.68 26.13 14.61
C SER A 546 23.55 25.09 15.72
N ALA A 547 24.59 24.27 15.92
CA ALA A 547 24.63 23.28 17.00
C ALA A 547 24.51 23.92 18.40
N GLU A 548 25.03 25.12 18.60
CA GLU A 548 24.90 25.87 19.85
C GLU A 548 23.45 26.27 20.10
N THR A 549 22.74 26.79 19.08
CA THR A 549 21.32 27.10 19.16
C THR A 549 20.48 25.84 19.42
N GLN A 550 20.84 24.70 18.82
CA GLN A 550 20.16 23.42 19.07
C GLN A 550 20.28 23.00 20.55
N ALA A 551 21.48 23.12 21.13
CA ALA A 551 21.69 22.82 22.54
C ALA A 551 20.86 23.75 23.47
N GLU A 552 20.67 25.01 23.09
CA GLU A 552 19.83 25.95 23.82
C GLU A 552 18.35 25.62 23.68
N ILE A 553 17.89 25.24 22.49
CA ILE A 553 16.53 24.74 22.25
C ILE A 553 16.25 23.54 23.17
N ASP A 554 17.15 22.56 23.20
CA ASP A 554 16.98 21.38 24.02
C ASP A 554 16.88 21.70 25.52
N ARG A 555 17.68 22.64 26.01
CA ARG A 555 17.57 23.14 27.39
C ARG A 555 16.21 23.75 27.68
N GLN A 556 15.74 24.65 26.82
CA GLN A 556 14.44 25.31 26.99
C GLN A 556 13.27 24.31 26.91
N VAL A 557 13.32 23.32 26.02
CA VAL A 557 12.32 22.25 25.96
C VAL A 557 12.25 21.49 27.28
N VAL A 558 13.41 21.10 27.83
CA VAL A 558 13.48 20.40 29.13
C VAL A 558 12.93 21.26 30.24
N ASP A 559 13.30 22.54 30.30
CA ASP A 559 12.85 23.46 31.35
C ASP A 559 11.35 23.73 31.26
N LEU A 560 10.81 23.92 30.05
CA LEU A 560 9.39 24.10 29.81
C LEU A 560 8.58 22.87 30.26
N VAL A 561 8.97 21.68 29.83
CA VAL A 561 8.28 20.44 30.21
C VAL A 561 8.34 20.22 31.73
N LYS A 562 9.50 20.44 32.36
CA LYS A 562 9.64 20.35 33.83
C LYS A 562 8.73 21.36 34.55
N LYS A 563 8.68 22.61 34.08
CA LYS A 563 7.83 23.65 34.64
C LYS A 563 6.34 23.24 34.58
N GLN A 564 5.90 22.75 33.43
CA GLN A 564 4.50 22.35 33.25
C GLN A 564 4.17 21.06 34.03
N HIS A 565 5.12 20.14 34.13
CA HIS A 565 4.99 18.96 34.99
C HIS A 565 4.86 19.34 36.48
N ALA A 566 5.68 20.27 36.97
CA ALA A 566 5.56 20.76 38.34
C ALA A 566 4.21 21.40 38.61
N LYS A 567 3.65 22.16 37.61
CA LYS A 567 2.29 22.71 37.67
C LYS A 567 1.24 21.59 37.78
N ALA A 568 1.35 20.53 36.99
CA ALA A 568 0.46 19.38 37.05
C ALA A 568 0.51 18.69 38.42
N VAL A 569 1.72 18.47 38.97
CA VAL A 569 1.91 17.91 40.32
C VAL A 569 1.22 18.77 41.38
N GLN A 570 1.41 20.10 41.32
CA GLN A 570 0.76 21.04 42.25
C GLN A 570 -0.76 20.95 42.19
N ILE A 571 -1.37 20.99 40.98
CA ILE A 571 -2.81 20.85 40.77
C ILE A 571 -3.32 19.56 41.40
N LEU A 572 -2.64 18.45 41.20
CA LEU A 572 -3.04 17.13 41.71
C LEU A 572 -2.92 17.04 43.23
N GLN A 573 -1.87 17.65 43.83
CA GLN A 573 -1.69 17.69 45.27
C GLN A 573 -2.77 18.53 45.94
N GLU A 574 -3.12 19.71 45.39
CA GLU A 574 -4.18 20.58 45.89
C GLU A 574 -5.56 19.93 45.80
N ASN A 575 -5.77 19.05 44.81
CA ASN A 575 -7.05 18.36 44.59
C ASN A 575 -6.98 16.85 44.90
N ARG A 576 -6.08 16.43 45.79
CA ARG A 576 -5.84 15.03 46.13
C ARG A 576 -7.10 14.24 46.52
N PRO A 577 -8.04 14.74 47.34
CA PRO A 577 -9.26 14.02 47.69
C PRO A 577 -10.12 13.70 46.45
N LYS A 578 -10.21 14.65 45.49
CA LYS A 578 -10.97 14.47 44.27
C LYS A 578 -10.27 13.50 43.31
N LEU A 579 -8.95 13.52 43.24
CA LEU A 579 -8.16 12.54 42.50
C LEU A 579 -8.45 11.11 42.99
N ASP A 580 -8.44 10.90 44.31
CA ASP A 580 -8.70 9.59 44.90
C ASP A 580 -10.15 9.12 44.69
N GLU A 581 -11.13 10.01 44.83
CA GLU A 581 -12.55 9.72 44.58
C GLU A 581 -12.83 9.33 43.13
N LEU A 582 -12.38 10.14 42.19
CA LEU A 582 -12.56 9.92 40.76
C LEU A 582 -11.82 8.67 40.26
N ALA A 583 -10.59 8.44 40.72
CA ALA A 583 -9.82 7.26 40.36
C ALA A 583 -10.47 5.97 40.85
N LYS A 584 -11.04 5.98 42.07
CA LYS A 584 -11.80 4.84 42.59
C LYS A 584 -13.07 4.59 41.77
N PHE A 585 -13.80 5.64 41.43
CA PHE A 585 -15.01 5.55 40.61
C PHE A 585 -14.68 4.99 39.21
N LEU A 586 -13.61 5.49 38.56
CA LEU A 586 -13.14 4.97 37.29
C LEU A 586 -12.66 3.51 37.39
N TYR A 587 -11.96 3.13 38.47
CA TYR A 587 -11.53 1.76 38.70
C TYR A 587 -12.70 0.77 38.75
N GLU A 588 -13.82 1.18 39.42
CA GLU A 588 -15.01 0.34 39.57
C GLU A 588 -15.82 0.27 38.27
N LYS A 589 -15.99 1.40 37.56
CA LYS A 589 -16.85 1.52 36.37
C LYS A 589 -16.14 1.25 35.06
N GLU A 590 -14.80 1.31 35.05
CA GLU A 590 -13.89 1.14 33.90
C GLU A 590 -14.04 2.21 32.78
N THR A 591 -15.17 2.85 32.70
CA THR A 591 -15.45 3.96 31.75
C THR A 591 -16.42 4.94 32.42
N ILE A 592 -16.08 6.22 32.36
CA ILE A 592 -16.94 7.32 32.86
C ILE A 592 -17.12 8.39 31.78
N THR A 593 -18.29 9.01 31.78
CA THR A 593 -18.57 10.15 30.89
C THR A 593 -18.01 11.43 31.45
N GLY A 594 -17.85 12.46 30.60
CA GLY A 594 -17.44 13.79 31.06
C GLY A 594 -18.44 14.42 32.01
N GLU A 595 -19.74 14.16 31.87
CA GLU A 595 -20.81 14.62 32.76
C GLU A 595 -20.63 14.04 34.18
N GLU A 596 -20.46 12.73 34.30
CA GLU A 596 -20.20 12.03 35.55
C GLU A 596 -18.91 12.51 36.24
N PHE A 597 -17.86 12.70 35.42
CA PHE A 597 -16.61 13.28 35.92
C PHE A 597 -16.81 14.67 36.51
N MET A 598 -17.50 15.55 35.77
CA MET A 598 -17.76 16.93 36.24
C MET A 598 -18.72 16.98 37.42
N GLU A 599 -19.69 16.07 37.50
CA GLU A 599 -20.60 15.99 38.67
C GLU A 599 -19.81 15.69 39.94
N ILE A 600 -18.92 14.69 39.93
CA ILE A 600 -18.08 14.36 41.09
C ILE A 600 -17.08 15.48 41.40
N LEU A 601 -16.52 16.13 40.37
CA LEU A 601 -15.52 17.19 40.54
C LEU A 601 -16.11 18.44 41.21
N ASN A 602 -17.39 18.73 40.99
CA ASN A 602 -18.08 19.93 41.47
C ASN A 602 -18.82 19.72 42.81
N GLN A 603 -19.00 18.48 43.27
CA GLN A 603 -19.51 18.17 44.63
C GLN A 603 -18.44 18.48 45.67
#